data_7cb8676e405fc91c1d8a7403397bda1d
#
_entry.id   7cb8676e405fc91c1d8a7403397bda1d
#
_cell.length_a   1.000
_cell.length_b   1.000
_cell.length_c   1.000
_cell.angle_alpha   90.00
_cell.angle_beta   90.00
_cell.angle_gamma   90.00
#
_symmetry.space_group_name_H-M   'P 1'
#
loop_
_entity.id
_entity.type
_entity.pdbx_description
1 polymer ?
#
loop_
_entity_poly.entity_id
_entity_poly.type
_entity_poly.pdbx_seq_one_letter_code
_entity_poly.pdbx_strand_id
1 'polypeptide(L)'
;MILYKIKRTKNTPCPSIASAIIIGYSVGLKVIIGEGAQSLSNIAGSYAGKELAIYAMSKGYEFKDIKDIERYFNQLNFADVEMKEEGDEIIVKISKCNLCPKRICGYEFEGTACPWGGLLIGFICETLKYNLGYQMNLKPAETCIIKLKKK
;
A
#
# COMPACT_ATOMS: atom_id res chain seq x y z
N MET A 1 15.45 -22.71 -9.64
CA MET A 1 14.52 -21.63 -9.22
C MET A 1 13.14 -21.97 -9.77
N ILE A 2 12.18 -22.29 -8.89
CA ILE A 2 10.80 -22.53 -9.31
C ILE A 2 10.14 -21.15 -9.48
N LEU A 3 10.03 -20.70 -10.73
CA LEU A 3 9.25 -19.50 -11.03
C LEU A 3 7.77 -19.88 -10.93
N TYR A 4 7.06 -19.33 -9.97
CA TYR A 4 5.61 -19.44 -9.91
C TYR A 4 5.01 -18.88 -11.18
N LYS A 5 4.32 -19.72 -11.97
CA LYS A 5 3.56 -19.23 -13.12
C LYS A 5 2.32 -18.50 -12.64
N ILE A 6 2.36 -17.18 -12.69
CA ILE A 6 1.21 -16.34 -12.38
C ILE A 6 0.45 -16.08 -13.67
N LYS A 7 -0.85 -16.39 -13.66
CA LYS A 7 -1.75 -16.15 -14.79
C LYS A 7 -2.28 -14.72 -14.76
N ARG A 8 -2.38 -14.09 -15.92
CA ARG A 8 -3.05 -12.81 -16.09
C ARG A 8 -4.34 -13.02 -16.90
N THR A 9 -5.49 -12.63 -16.33
CA THR A 9 -6.82 -12.86 -16.93
C THR A 9 -7.39 -11.65 -17.63
N LYS A 10 -6.86 -10.45 -17.36
CA LYS A 10 -7.27 -9.21 -18.02
C LYS A 10 -6.12 -8.61 -18.80
N ASN A 11 -6.41 -8.09 -19.98
CA ASN A 11 -5.42 -7.34 -20.78
C ASN A 11 -5.64 -5.82 -20.67
N THR A 12 -6.03 -5.36 -19.48
CA THR A 12 -6.22 -3.95 -19.19
C THR A 12 -4.87 -3.29 -18.96
N PRO A 13 -4.53 -2.19 -19.65
CA PRO A 13 -3.29 -1.48 -19.41
C PRO A 13 -3.29 -0.85 -18.02
N CYS A 14 -2.09 -0.72 -17.43
CA CYS A 14 -1.94 0.03 -16.19
C CYS A 14 -2.26 1.52 -16.40
N PRO A 15 -2.90 2.19 -15.44
CA PRO A 15 -3.35 3.57 -15.62
C PRO A 15 -2.23 4.60 -15.63
N SER A 16 -1.03 4.25 -15.17
CA SER A 16 0.15 5.13 -15.17
C SER A 16 1.46 4.34 -15.15
N ILE A 17 2.56 5.03 -15.45
CA ILE A 17 3.91 4.46 -15.34
C ILE A 17 4.20 4.02 -13.90
N ALA A 18 3.84 4.83 -12.91
CA ALA A 18 4.04 4.50 -11.50
C ALA A 18 3.24 3.25 -11.11
N SER A 19 1.99 3.14 -11.54
CA SER A 19 1.18 1.93 -11.32
C SER A 19 1.79 0.70 -11.99
N ALA A 20 2.30 0.82 -13.22
CA ALA A 20 2.95 -0.27 -13.92
C ALA A 20 4.21 -0.76 -13.19
N ILE A 21 5.03 0.15 -12.71
CA ILE A 21 6.24 -0.18 -11.95
C ILE A 21 5.86 -0.92 -10.66
N ILE A 22 4.95 -0.37 -9.85
CA ILE A 22 4.56 -0.96 -8.56
C ILE A 22 3.91 -2.33 -8.76
N ILE A 23 3.01 -2.47 -9.74
CA ILE A 23 2.37 -3.75 -10.08
C ILE A 23 3.43 -4.77 -10.53
N GLY A 24 4.36 -4.37 -11.39
CA GLY A 24 5.44 -5.25 -11.86
C GLY A 24 6.32 -5.75 -10.72
N TYR A 25 6.73 -4.87 -9.82
CA TYR A 25 7.48 -5.26 -8.62
C TYR A 25 6.68 -6.19 -7.71
N SER A 26 5.40 -5.90 -7.46
CA SER A 26 4.54 -6.72 -6.61
C SER A 26 4.38 -8.14 -7.17
N VAL A 27 4.15 -8.27 -8.48
CA VAL A 27 4.06 -9.57 -9.15
C VAL A 27 5.41 -10.29 -9.14
N GLY A 28 6.50 -9.58 -9.42
CA GLY A 28 7.86 -10.14 -9.38
C GLY A 28 8.23 -10.68 -8.01
N LEU A 29 7.94 -9.95 -6.94
CA LEU A 29 8.11 -10.42 -5.57
C LEU A 29 7.32 -11.70 -5.30
N LYS A 30 6.06 -11.77 -5.76
CA LYS A 30 5.23 -12.96 -5.58
C LYS A 30 5.78 -14.16 -6.34
N VAL A 31 6.27 -13.96 -7.56
CA VAL A 31 6.89 -15.02 -8.38
C VAL A 31 8.13 -15.60 -7.73
N ILE A 32 8.97 -14.74 -7.13
CA ILE A 32 10.28 -15.15 -6.58
C ILE A 32 10.14 -15.72 -5.17
N ILE A 33 9.32 -15.09 -4.33
CA ILE A 33 9.30 -15.32 -2.88
C ILE A 33 8.08 -16.12 -2.42
N GLY A 34 7.01 -16.14 -3.22
CA GLY A 34 5.79 -16.85 -2.87
C GLY A 34 5.06 -16.24 -1.67
N GLU A 35 4.85 -17.00 -0.60
CA GLU A 35 4.08 -16.57 0.57
C GLU A 35 4.70 -15.42 1.35
N GLY A 36 6.02 -15.28 1.33
CA GLY A 36 6.74 -14.18 1.98
C GLY A 36 6.62 -12.81 1.28
N ALA A 37 6.00 -12.75 0.10
CA ALA A 37 5.94 -11.54 -0.70
C ALA A 37 5.25 -10.37 0.02
N GLN A 38 4.21 -10.63 0.82
CA GLN A 38 3.53 -9.58 1.57
C GLN A 38 4.44 -8.95 2.64
N SER A 39 5.21 -9.75 3.35
CA SER A 39 6.14 -9.25 4.36
C SER A 39 7.20 -8.34 3.74
N LEU A 40 7.75 -8.72 2.59
CA LEU A 40 8.70 -7.88 1.85
C LEU A 40 8.04 -6.61 1.28
N SER A 41 6.83 -6.71 0.78
CA SER A 41 6.08 -5.53 0.33
C SER A 41 5.82 -4.55 1.46
N ASN A 42 5.60 -5.05 2.68
CA ASN A 42 5.44 -4.21 3.85
C ASN A 42 6.75 -3.48 4.20
N ILE A 43 7.89 -4.18 4.17
CA ILE A 43 9.20 -3.57 4.44
C ILE A 43 9.53 -2.53 3.37
N ALA A 44 9.46 -2.89 2.09
CA ALA A 44 9.72 -1.97 0.99
C ALA A 44 8.76 -0.78 1.01
N GLY A 45 7.48 -1.03 1.28
CA GLY A 45 6.46 0.01 1.43
C GLY A 45 6.79 0.99 2.56
N SER A 46 7.32 0.50 3.70
CA SER A 46 7.64 1.39 4.81
C SER A 46 8.79 2.36 4.48
N TYR A 47 9.79 1.91 3.75
CA TYR A 47 10.83 2.80 3.24
C TYR A 47 10.26 3.81 2.22
N ALA A 48 9.44 3.34 1.28
CA ALA A 48 8.79 4.23 0.32
C ALA A 48 7.89 5.27 1.00
N GLY A 49 7.14 4.87 2.02
CA GLY A 49 6.30 5.78 2.81
C GLY A 49 7.09 6.83 3.55
N LYS A 50 8.22 6.45 4.15
CA LYS A 50 9.14 7.40 4.78
C LYS A 50 9.69 8.41 3.78
N GLU A 51 10.21 7.96 2.64
CA GLU A 51 10.73 8.86 1.60
C GLU A 51 9.64 9.77 1.03
N LEU A 52 8.43 9.27 0.84
CA LEU A 52 7.29 10.08 0.40
C LEU A 52 6.93 11.16 1.42
N ALA A 53 6.98 10.85 2.73
CA ALA A 53 6.74 11.82 3.80
C ALA A 53 7.80 12.92 3.81
N ILE A 54 9.08 12.56 3.70
CA ILE A 54 10.20 13.51 3.62
C ILE A 54 10.02 14.42 2.39
N TYR A 55 9.69 13.83 1.24
CA TYR A 55 9.42 14.60 0.01
C TYR A 55 8.25 15.57 0.19
N ALA A 56 7.12 15.12 0.73
CA ALA A 56 5.96 15.96 0.98
C ALA A 56 6.29 17.16 1.90
N MET A 57 6.95 16.88 3.03
CA MET A 57 7.37 17.93 3.95
C MET A 57 8.36 18.92 3.31
N SER A 58 9.26 18.44 2.45
CA SER A 58 10.17 19.31 1.69
C SER A 58 9.47 20.24 0.71
N LYS A 59 8.22 19.90 0.31
CA LYS A 59 7.35 20.73 -0.53
C LYS A 59 6.41 21.63 0.26
N GLY A 60 6.57 21.68 1.58
CA GLY A 60 5.81 22.56 2.45
C GLY A 60 4.49 21.97 2.99
N TYR A 61 4.24 20.67 2.78
CA TYR A 61 3.11 20.00 3.42
C TYR A 61 3.36 19.86 4.93
N GLU A 62 2.35 20.16 5.71
CA GLU A 62 2.32 19.96 7.15
C GLU A 62 1.28 18.91 7.51
N PHE A 63 1.63 18.01 8.41
CA PHE A 63 0.77 16.92 8.86
C PHE A 63 0.60 16.99 10.38
N LYS A 64 -0.60 17.29 10.85
CA LYS A 64 -0.94 17.43 12.28
C LYS A 64 -1.71 16.21 12.80
N ASP A 65 -2.47 15.57 11.91
CA ASP A 65 -3.30 14.42 12.22
C ASP A 65 -3.46 13.50 11.00
N ILE A 66 -4.18 12.38 11.19
CA ILE A 66 -4.43 11.43 10.10
C ILE A 66 -5.31 11.99 8.98
N LYS A 67 -6.08 13.03 9.21
CA LYS A 67 -6.92 13.66 8.18
C LYS A 67 -6.09 14.48 7.20
N ASP A 68 -5.01 15.07 7.65
CA ASP A 68 -4.05 15.71 6.76
C ASP A 68 -3.40 14.68 5.83
N ILE A 69 -3.06 13.51 6.37
CA ILE A 69 -2.49 12.40 5.61
C ILE A 69 -3.51 11.85 4.60
N GLU A 70 -4.75 11.63 5.02
CA GLU A 70 -5.86 11.22 4.14
C GLU A 70 -5.99 12.18 2.94
N ARG A 71 -6.03 13.48 3.19
CA ARG A 71 -6.10 14.50 2.12
C ARG A 71 -4.92 14.44 1.17
N TYR A 72 -3.72 14.27 1.71
CA TYR A 72 -2.51 14.16 0.89
C TYR A 72 -2.56 12.93 -0.02
N PHE A 73 -2.88 11.75 0.53
CA PHE A 73 -2.96 10.53 -0.27
C PHE A 73 -4.04 10.61 -1.36
N ASN A 74 -5.19 11.22 -1.08
CA ASN A 74 -6.24 11.42 -2.09
C ASN A 74 -5.79 12.35 -3.23
N GLN A 75 -4.90 13.32 -2.98
CA GLN A 75 -4.32 14.19 -4.02
C GLN A 75 -3.38 13.43 -4.98
N LEU A 76 -2.80 12.31 -4.54
CA LEU A 76 -1.90 11.51 -5.38
C LEU A 76 -2.64 10.69 -6.46
N ASN A 77 -3.96 10.58 -6.38
CA ASN A 77 -4.82 9.88 -7.34
C ASN A 77 -4.49 8.40 -7.59
N PHE A 78 -3.86 7.71 -6.63
CA PHE A 78 -3.62 6.26 -6.71
C PHE A 78 -4.80 5.43 -6.18
N ALA A 79 -5.59 5.99 -5.29
CA ALA A 79 -6.77 5.37 -4.71
C ALA A 79 -7.62 6.44 -4.00
N ASP A 80 -8.85 6.08 -3.66
CA ASP A 80 -9.63 6.82 -2.68
C ASP A 80 -9.29 6.26 -1.29
N VAL A 81 -8.80 7.11 -0.40
CA VAL A 81 -8.34 6.75 0.95
C VAL A 81 -9.23 7.43 1.98
N GLU A 82 -9.76 6.63 2.91
CA GLU A 82 -10.51 7.10 4.07
C GLU A 82 -9.84 6.59 5.34
N MET A 83 -9.52 7.48 6.27
CA MET A 83 -8.80 7.15 7.49
C MET A 83 -9.60 7.53 8.73
N LYS A 84 -9.62 6.64 9.72
CA LYS A 84 -10.26 6.84 11.01
C LYS A 84 -9.36 6.35 12.13
N GLU A 85 -9.28 7.13 13.20
CA GLU A 85 -8.58 6.74 14.42
C GLU A 85 -9.62 6.28 15.44
N GLU A 86 -9.46 5.06 15.96
CA GLU A 86 -10.33 4.44 16.94
C GLU A 86 -9.48 3.84 18.08
N GLY A 87 -9.36 4.57 19.17
CA GLY A 87 -8.52 4.16 20.31
C GLY A 87 -7.04 4.04 19.91
N ASP A 88 -6.50 2.84 20.01
CA ASP A 88 -5.12 2.52 19.63
C ASP A 88 -4.97 2.01 18.19
N GLU A 89 -6.05 2.00 17.42
CA GLU A 89 -6.06 1.58 16.03
C GLU A 89 -6.28 2.75 15.06
N ILE A 90 -5.61 2.67 13.91
CA ILE A 90 -5.92 3.48 12.74
C ILE A 90 -6.52 2.54 11.70
N ILE A 91 -7.76 2.78 11.32
CA ILE A 91 -8.48 2.02 10.30
C ILE A 91 -8.42 2.81 8.99
N VAL A 92 -7.89 2.17 7.96
CA VAL A 92 -7.76 2.77 6.63
C VAL A 92 -8.56 1.95 5.63
N LYS A 93 -9.49 2.61 4.94
CA LYS A 93 -10.22 2.04 3.81
C LYS A 93 -9.63 2.58 2.53
N ILE A 94 -9.33 1.67 1.61
CA ILE A 94 -8.77 1.99 0.30
C ILE A 94 -9.68 1.41 -0.77
N SER A 95 -10.20 2.28 -1.62
CA SER A 95 -11.04 1.92 -2.76
C SER A 95 -10.48 2.51 -4.05
N LYS A 96 -10.94 2.03 -5.19
CA LYS A 96 -10.48 2.44 -6.53
C LYS A 96 -8.95 2.43 -6.68
N CYS A 97 -8.28 1.47 -6.03
CA CYS A 97 -6.83 1.39 -6.00
C CYS A 97 -6.26 1.04 -7.38
N ASN A 98 -5.34 1.87 -7.88
CA ASN A 98 -4.65 1.69 -9.15
C ASN A 98 -3.32 0.92 -9.01
N LEU A 99 -3.00 0.43 -7.81
CA LEU A 99 -1.76 -0.31 -7.52
C LEU A 99 -1.98 -1.81 -7.30
N CYS A 100 -3.22 -2.30 -7.42
CA CYS A 100 -3.54 -3.69 -7.14
C CYS A 100 -3.37 -4.57 -8.40
N PRO A 101 -2.41 -5.50 -8.43
CA PRO A 101 -2.18 -6.36 -9.58
C PRO A 101 -3.38 -7.25 -9.89
N LYS A 102 -4.09 -7.73 -8.87
CA LYS A 102 -5.28 -8.58 -9.05
C LYS A 102 -6.44 -7.80 -9.65
N ARG A 103 -6.71 -6.63 -9.11
CA ARG A 103 -7.87 -5.83 -9.51
C ARG A 103 -7.68 -5.17 -10.88
N ILE A 104 -6.53 -4.55 -11.12
CA ILE A 104 -6.28 -3.79 -12.36
C ILE A 104 -5.91 -4.73 -13.50
N CYS A 105 -4.96 -5.61 -13.29
CA CYS A 105 -4.39 -6.43 -14.35
C CYS A 105 -4.93 -7.87 -14.40
N GLY A 106 -5.73 -8.28 -13.39
CA GLY A 106 -6.28 -9.63 -13.30
C GLY A 106 -5.22 -10.71 -13.10
N TYR A 107 -4.15 -10.41 -12.36
CA TYR A 107 -3.20 -11.43 -11.94
C TYR A 107 -3.82 -12.36 -10.89
N GLU A 108 -3.69 -13.66 -11.10
CA GLU A 108 -4.21 -14.69 -10.19
C GLU A 108 -3.08 -15.32 -9.39
N PHE A 109 -3.11 -15.14 -8.08
CA PHE A 109 -2.19 -15.76 -7.13
C PHE A 109 -2.79 -15.76 -5.71
N GLU A 110 -2.36 -16.71 -4.87
CA GLU A 110 -2.73 -16.73 -3.46
C GLU A 110 -2.06 -15.60 -2.67
N GLY A 111 -2.77 -15.09 -1.65
CA GLY A 111 -2.26 -14.04 -0.78
C GLY A 111 -2.13 -12.70 -1.49
N THR A 112 -1.25 -11.86 -0.98
CA THR A 112 -1.04 -10.48 -1.44
C THR A 112 0.44 -10.15 -1.54
N ALA A 113 0.75 -9.09 -2.29
CA ALA A 113 2.03 -8.41 -2.31
C ALA A 113 1.76 -6.89 -2.40
N CYS A 114 0.93 -6.40 -1.48
CA CYS A 114 0.42 -5.03 -1.48
C CYS A 114 1.33 -4.10 -0.65
N PRO A 115 1.84 -3.00 -1.20
CA PRO A 115 2.72 -2.09 -0.48
C PRO A 115 2.00 -1.13 0.49
N TRP A 116 0.68 -1.03 0.41
CA TRP A 116 -0.10 -0.01 1.13
C TRP A 116 0.09 -0.02 2.64
N GLY A 117 0.10 -1.20 3.27
CA GLY A 117 0.28 -1.29 4.71
C GLY A 117 1.62 -0.70 5.15
N GLY A 118 2.70 -1.07 4.48
CA GLY A 118 4.03 -0.51 4.72
C GLY A 118 4.11 0.98 4.41
N LEU A 119 3.58 1.39 3.26
CA LEU A 119 3.58 2.77 2.82
C LEU A 119 2.92 3.70 3.86
N LEU A 120 1.76 3.31 4.38
CA LEU A 120 1.06 4.06 5.42
C LEU A 120 1.85 4.10 6.72
N ILE A 121 2.41 2.97 7.17
CA ILE A 121 3.23 2.95 8.39
C ILE A 121 4.43 3.86 8.26
N GLY A 122 5.20 3.75 7.18
CA GLY A 122 6.38 4.59 6.97
C GLY A 122 6.03 6.08 6.92
N PHE A 123 4.95 6.43 6.24
CA PHE A 123 4.48 7.81 6.13
C PHE A 123 4.01 8.38 7.48
N ILE A 124 3.13 7.64 8.18
CA ILE A 124 2.55 8.10 9.46
C ILE A 124 3.63 8.18 10.55
N CYS A 125 4.51 7.18 10.63
CA CYS A 125 5.62 7.20 11.60
C CYS A 125 6.55 8.38 11.35
N GLU A 126 6.84 8.74 10.10
CA GLU A 126 7.72 9.86 9.79
C GLU A 126 7.06 11.21 10.06
N THR A 127 5.76 11.36 9.76
CA THR A 127 5.06 12.65 9.91
C THR A 127 4.53 12.89 11.32
N LEU A 128 3.80 11.93 11.89
CA LEU A 128 3.14 12.08 13.20
C LEU A 128 3.95 11.50 14.37
N LYS A 129 5.09 10.86 14.09
CA LYS A 129 5.95 10.20 15.08
C LYS A 129 5.23 9.09 15.88
N TYR A 130 4.20 8.50 15.29
CA TYR A 130 3.54 7.33 15.87
C TYR A 130 4.43 6.09 15.75
N ASN A 131 4.36 5.21 16.74
CA ASN A 131 4.94 3.87 16.65
C ASN A 131 3.82 2.90 16.26
N LEU A 132 3.87 2.37 15.05
CA LEU A 132 2.81 1.54 14.48
C LEU A 132 3.30 0.13 14.15
N GLY A 133 2.40 -0.84 14.30
CA GLY A 133 2.60 -2.21 13.82
C GLY A 133 1.48 -2.64 12.87
N TYR A 134 1.76 -3.68 12.07
CA TYR A 134 0.77 -4.26 11.16
C TYR A 134 -0.20 -5.19 11.88
N GLN A 135 -1.46 -5.21 11.42
CA GLN A 135 -2.32 -6.37 11.53
C GLN A 135 -2.34 -7.12 10.19
N MET A 136 -1.97 -8.39 10.22
CA MET A 136 -1.53 -9.19 9.06
C MET A 136 -2.65 -9.75 8.16
N ASN A 137 -3.87 -9.21 8.12
CA ASN A 137 -4.97 -9.78 7.34
C ASN A 137 -5.49 -8.84 6.25
N LEU A 138 -4.63 -8.54 5.26
CA LEU A 138 -5.08 -7.89 4.04
C LEU A 138 -5.87 -8.89 3.17
N LYS A 139 -7.17 -8.63 3.02
CA LYS A 139 -8.01 -9.33 2.04
C LYS A 139 -8.25 -8.39 0.86
N PRO A 140 -7.77 -8.70 -0.35
CA PRO A 140 -8.07 -7.91 -1.53
C PRO A 140 -9.58 -7.92 -1.79
N ALA A 141 -10.15 -6.73 -1.90
CA ALA A 141 -11.57 -6.53 -2.17
C ALA A 141 -11.74 -5.25 -3.01
N GLU A 142 -12.97 -4.90 -3.37
CA GLU A 142 -13.25 -3.58 -3.97
C GLU A 142 -12.86 -2.44 -3.02
N THR A 143 -13.09 -2.66 -1.72
CA THR A 143 -12.58 -1.80 -0.65
C THR A 143 -11.69 -2.65 0.25
N CYS A 144 -10.40 -2.31 0.30
CA CYS A 144 -9.45 -2.93 1.20
C CYS A 144 -9.47 -2.21 2.55
N ILE A 145 -9.45 -2.98 3.63
CA ILE A 145 -9.39 -2.45 4.99
C ILE A 145 -8.02 -2.81 5.57
N ILE A 146 -7.28 -1.79 5.98
CA ILE A 146 -5.99 -1.93 6.65
C ILE A 146 -6.15 -1.42 8.08
N LYS A 147 -5.74 -2.23 9.04
CA LYS A 147 -5.69 -1.83 10.44
C LYS A 147 -4.24 -1.69 10.88
N LEU A 148 -3.92 -0.55 11.44
CA LEU A 148 -2.60 -0.24 11.99
C LEU A 148 -2.77 -0.04 13.49
N LYS A 149 -1.93 -0.71 14.28
CA LYS A 149 -2.00 -0.64 15.74
C LYS A 149 -0.89 0.22 16.29
N LYS A 150 -1.22 1.18 17.14
CA LYS A 150 -0.25 1.93 17.95
C LYS A 150 0.39 0.99 18.99
N LYS A 151 1.71 1.04 19.10
CA LYS A 151 2.50 0.27 20.06
C LYS A 151 2.85 1.11 21.27
#